data_cc30d2527f9df1052101e8e7d9f2df9e
#
_entry.id   cc30d2527f9df1052101e8e7d9f2df9e
#
_cell.length_a   1.000
_cell.length_b   1.000
_cell.length_c   1.000
_cell.angle_alpha   90.00
_cell.angle_beta   90.00
_cell.angle_gamma   90.00
#
_symmetry.space_group_name_H-M   'P 1'
#
loop_
_entity.id
_entity.type
_entity.pdbx_description
1 polymer ?
#
loop_
_entity_poly.entity_id
_entity_poly.type
_entity_poly.pdbx_seq_one_letter_code
_entity_poly.pdbx_strand_id
1 'polypeptide(L)'
;MHAFETLSIPDHHVGIHWFGQSSFALKSAAGTIIQIDPYYPTERTPDRFIHPKPPLVEAELETHYVILTHNHGDHTCIESIERIHRAFPDCKYIAPSESIANLRENGIPGELLTEVTAGDTQHLIDVTANVVWAKPPEGDPDAGIKPPDVQHLGYVLKFGSAILWVSGDPINNFADQDEILTTISMHDPDIGIITTHPSEGEFPFFPGAVETAFKLGLRVVIPAHYQCFTKRNYDPSEFVIAFPEDGPFPLVLPYNSAIVYPI
;
A
#
# COMPACT_ATOMS: atom_id res chain seq x y z
N MET A 1 5.96 -20.80 8.78
CA MET A 1 5.42 -19.75 9.70
C MET A 1 6.38 -18.57 9.70
N HIS A 2 5.94 -17.44 9.22
CA HIS A 2 6.73 -16.20 9.17
C HIS A 2 6.82 -15.55 10.55
N ALA A 3 7.95 -14.89 10.87
CA ALA A 3 8.14 -14.24 12.18
C ALA A 3 7.06 -13.17 12.47
N PHE A 4 6.51 -12.55 11.44
CA PHE A 4 5.42 -11.57 11.55
C PHE A 4 4.12 -12.18 12.10
N GLU A 5 3.82 -13.46 11.83
CA GLU A 5 2.65 -14.15 12.39
C GLU A 5 2.71 -14.26 13.92
N THR A 6 3.93 -14.43 14.46
CA THR A 6 4.13 -14.58 15.91
C THR A 6 4.35 -13.25 16.63
N LEU A 7 4.45 -12.15 15.88
CA LEU A 7 4.61 -10.81 16.46
C LEU A 7 3.34 -10.44 17.29
N SER A 8 3.53 -10.18 18.57
CA SER A 8 2.43 -9.71 19.42
C SER A 8 2.10 -8.25 19.12
N ILE A 9 0.84 -7.99 18.80
CA ILE A 9 0.34 -6.65 18.52
C ILE A 9 -0.55 -6.24 19.69
N PRO A 10 -0.21 -5.17 20.43
CA PRO A 10 -1.08 -4.66 21.51
C PRO A 10 -2.41 -4.11 20.95
N ASP A 11 -3.42 -3.99 21.80
CA ASP A 11 -4.67 -3.31 21.45
C ASP A 11 -4.39 -1.90 20.95
N HIS A 12 -5.13 -1.48 19.94
CA HIS A 12 -4.99 -0.16 19.31
C HIS A 12 -3.65 0.08 18.58
N HIS A 13 -2.90 -0.99 18.29
CA HIS A 13 -1.68 -0.95 17.47
C HIS A 13 -1.89 -1.73 16.17
N VAL A 14 -0.99 -1.49 15.23
CA VAL A 14 -0.88 -2.24 13.98
C VAL A 14 0.55 -2.72 13.79
N GLY A 15 0.72 -3.99 13.46
CA GLY A 15 1.97 -4.52 12.95
C GLY A 15 2.09 -4.17 11.47
N ILE A 16 3.24 -3.65 11.06
CA ILE A 16 3.52 -3.28 9.68
C ILE A 16 4.80 -4.00 9.25
N HIS A 17 4.72 -4.86 8.24
CA HIS A 17 5.88 -5.49 7.62
C HIS A 17 6.00 -5.02 6.18
N TRP A 18 7.18 -4.53 5.78
CA TRP A 18 7.44 -4.10 4.42
C TRP A 18 8.31 -5.11 3.67
N PHE A 19 7.88 -5.53 2.49
CA PHE A 19 8.57 -6.49 1.63
C PHE A 19 9.31 -5.86 0.44
N GLY A 20 9.40 -4.53 0.40
CA GLY A 20 9.86 -3.79 -0.79
C GLY A 20 8.72 -3.41 -1.71
N GLN A 21 8.95 -2.51 -2.66
CA GLN A 21 7.94 -1.96 -3.55
C GLN A 21 6.79 -1.34 -2.73
N SER A 22 5.55 -1.53 -3.16
CA SER A 22 4.33 -1.20 -2.42
C SER A 22 3.76 -2.38 -1.64
N SER A 23 4.56 -3.44 -1.44
CA SER A 23 4.11 -4.68 -0.81
C SER A 23 4.28 -4.63 0.71
N PHE A 24 3.16 -4.67 1.42
CA PHE A 24 3.12 -4.66 2.88
C PHE A 24 2.26 -5.80 3.43
N ALA A 25 2.57 -6.27 4.63
CA ALA A 25 1.61 -7.00 5.45
C ALA A 25 1.27 -6.17 6.68
N LEU A 26 -0.01 -6.08 7.00
CA LEU A 26 -0.56 -5.40 8.15
C LEU A 26 -1.19 -6.44 9.09
N LYS A 27 -0.93 -6.34 10.39
CA LYS A 27 -1.46 -7.27 11.38
C LYS A 27 -2.19 -6.52 12.48
N SER A 28 -3.43 -6.94 12.77
CA SER A 28 -4.21 -6.42 13.89
C SER A 28 -3.86 -7.09 15.22
N ALA A 29 -4.34 -6.54 16.33
CA ALA A 29 -4.23 -7.13 17.67
C ALA A 29 -4.94 -8.49 17.77
N ALA A 30 -6.05 -8.68 17.05
CA ALA A 30 -6.76 -9.96 16.99
C ALA A 30 -6.08 -11.00 16.10
N GLY A 31 -5.01 -10.61 15.37
CA GLY A 31 -4.24 -11.50 14.52
C GLY A 31 -4.66 -11.51 13.06
N THR A 32 -5.60 -10.66 12.64
CA THR A 32 -5.96 -10.53 11.21
C THR A 32 -4.77 -10.01 10.42
N ILE A 33 -4.37 -10.74 9.37
CA ILE A 33 -3.27 -10.36 8.48
C ILE A 33 -3.85 -9.97 7.12
N ILE A 34 -3.48 -8.76 6.67
CA ILE A 34 -3.87 -8.15 5.41
C ILE A 34 -2.60 -7.91 4.60
N GLN A 35 -2.50 -8.43 3.39
CA GLN A 35 -1.44 -8.04 2.46
C GLN A 35 -1.93 -6.94 1.51
N ILE A 36 -1.09 -5.93 1.31
CA ILE A 36 -1.30 -4.84 0.35
C ILE A 36 -0.37 -5.09 -0.83
N ASP A 37 -0.91 -5.10 -2.04
CA ASP A 37 -0.18 -5.19 -3.32
C ASP A 37 0.97 -6.23 -3.29
N PRO A 38 0.70 -7.52 -3.04
CA PRO A 38 1.73 -8.54 -2.92
C PRO A 38 2.47 -8.76 -4.25
N TYR A 39 3.77 -8.36 -4.29
CA TYR A 39 4.61 -8.45 -5.47
C TYR A 39 5.88 -9.27 -5.20
N TYR A 40 5.80 -10.57 -5.41
CA TYR A 40 6.85 -11.54 -5.09
C TYR A 40 7.22 -12.43 -6.29
N PRO A 41 7.49 -11.88 -7.50
CA PRO A 41 7.84 -12.72 -8.64
C PRO A 41 9.07 -13.57 -8.32
N THR A 42 9.04 -14.84 -8.74
CA THR A 42 10.14 -15.78 -8.49
C THR A 42 11.30 -15.59 -9.45
N GLU A 43 11.01 -15.17 -10.68
CA GLU A 43 12.04 -14.85 -11.67
C GLU A 43 12.53 -13.41 -11.44
N ARG A 44 13.73 -13.27 -10.90
CA ARG A 44 14.33 -11.98 -10.53
C ARG A 44 15.70 -11.84 -11.16
N THR A 45 15.73 -11.27 -12.35
CA THR A 45 16.98 -11.02 -13.07
C THR A 45 17.73 -9.82 -12.47
N PRO A 46 19.09 -9.85 -12.38
CA PRO A 46 19.89 -8.80 -11.73
C PRO A 46 19.84 -7.44 -12.43
N ASP A 47 19.50 -7.41 -13.71
CA ASP A 47 19.32 -6.19 -14.48
C ASP A 47 18.00 -5.46 -14.14
N ARG A 48 17.03 -6.20 -13.63
CA ARG A 48 15.72 -5.67 -13.25
C ARG A 48 15.51 -5.51 -11.75
N PHE A 49 15.99 -6.47 -10.94
CA PHE A 49 15.72 -6.52 -9.49
C PHE A 49 16.97 -6.30 -8.65
N ILE A 50 16.82 -5.54 -7.56
CA ILE A 50 17.87 -5.29 -6.56
C ILE A 50 18.15 -6.56 -5.76
N HIS A 51 17.08 -7.24 -5.35
CA HIS A 51 17.18 -8.46 -4.54
C HIS A 51 17.00 -9.70 -5.41
N PRO A 52 17.93 -10.66 -5.38
CA PRO A 52 17.91 -11.84 -6.27
C PRO A 52 16.86 -12.88 -5.88
N LYS A 53 16.26 -12.75 -4.70
CA LYS A 53 15.21 -13.65 -4.21
C LYS A 53 13.97 -12.84 -3.85
N PRO A 54 12.77 -13.42 -3.99
CA PRO A 54 11.56 -12.80 -3.46
C PRO A 54 11.66 -12.63 -1.94
N PRO A 55 11.06 -11.55 -1.37
CA PRO A 55 11.15 -11.29 0.07
C PRO A 55 10.33 -12.27 0.91
N LEU A 56 9.37 -12.94 0.30
CA LEU A 56 8.44 -13.85 0.96
C LEU A 56 8.22 -15.11 0.12
N VAL A 57 8.15 -16.26 0.79
CA VAL A 57 7.51 -17.46 0.29
C VAL A 57 6.07 -17.43 0.83
N GLU A 58 5.09 -17.29 -0.04
CA GLU A 58 3.70 -16.94 0.32
C GLU A 58 3.07 -17.93 1.32
N ALA A 59 3.38 -19.22 1.20
CA ALA A 59 2.91 -20.25 2.13
C ALA A 59 3.45 -20.09 3.58
N GLU A 60 4.41 -19.21 3.81
CA GLU A 60 4.99 -18.99 5.13
C GLU A 60 4.29 -17.90 5.94
N LEU A 61 3.48 -17.04 5.28
CA LEU A 61 2.72 -15.98 5.93
C LEU A 61 1.21 -16.20 5.74
N GLU A 62 0.53 -16.59 6.81
CA GLU A 62 -0.94 -16.67 6.82
C GLU A 62 -1.55 -15.36 6.35
N THR A 63 -2.51 -15.43 5.44
CA THR A 63 -3.12 -14.26 4.81
C THR A 63 -4.63 -14.40 4.81
N HIS A 64 -5.31 -13.48 5.51
CA HIS A 64 -6.77 -13.45 5.59
C HIS A 64 -7.37 -12.63 4.46
N TYR A 65 -6.70 -11.52 4.11
CA TYR A 65 -7.12 -10.61 3.05
C TYR A 65 -5.94 -10.15 2.20
N VAL A 66 -6.19 -9.99 0.91
CA VAL A 66 -5.34 -9.22 -0.01
C VAL A 66 -6.13 -8.00 -0.45
N ILE A 67 -5.54 -6.83 -0.30
CA ILE A 67 -6.07 -5.56 -0.79
C ILE A 67 -5.17 -5.10 -1.94
N LEU A 68 -5.77 -4.80 -3.09
CA LEU A 68 -5.05 -4.31 -4.27
C LEU A 68 -5.45 -2.87 -4.55
N THR A 69 -4.45 -2.03 -4.82
CA THR A 69 -4.67 -0.61 -5.07
C THR A 69 -5.07 -0.32 -6.52
N HIS A 70 -4.50 -1.04 -7.48
CA HIS A 70 -4.81 -0.90 -8.91
C HIS A 70 -4.25 -2.06 -9.75
N ASN A 71 -4.65 -2.14 -11.03
CA ASN A 71 -4.34 -3.27 -11.90
C ASN A 71 -3.04 -3.11 -12.72
N HIS A 72 -1.96 -2.58 -12.15
CA HIS A 72 -0.63 -2.71 -12.73
C HIS A 72 0.06 -3.97 -12.22
N GLY A 73 0.95 -4.55 -13.04
CA GLY A 73 1.53 -5.88 -12.78
C GLY A 73 2.43 -5.96 -11.54
N ASP A 74 2.91 -4.84 -11.01
CA ASP A 74 3.68 -4.74 -9.78
C ASP A 74 2.83 -4.42 -8.53
N HIS A 75 1.50 -4.35 -8.69
CA HIS A 75 0.50 -4.24 -7.63
C HIS A 75 -0.48 -5.43 -7.69
N THR A 76 -1.06 -5.72 -8.86
CA THR A 76 -1.89 -6.92 -9.09
C THR A 76 -1.03 -8.02 -9.72
N CYS A 77 -0.12 -8.60 -8.94
CA CYS A 77 0.77 -9.65 -9.39
C CYS A 77 0.09 -11.02 -9.35
N ILE A 78 -0.41 -11.49 -10.49
CA ILE A 78 -1.13 -12.78 -10.59
C ILE A 78 -0.29 -13.94 -10.06
N GLU A 79 1.00 -13.99 -10.40
CA GLU A 79 1.91 -15.04 -9.91
C GLU A 79 1.93 -15.13 -8.38
N SER A 80 2.02 -13.99 -7.67
CA SER A 80 1.98 -13.95 -6.20
C SER A 80 0.61 -14.32 -5.65
N ILE A 81 -0.45 -13.79 -6.26
CA ILE A 81 -1.83 -14.00 -5.83
C ILE A 81 -2.24 -15.47 -5.98
N GLU A 82 -1.91 -16.13 -7.08
CA GLU A 82 -2.17 -17.56 -7.26
C GLU A 82 -1.47 -18.42 -6.20
N ARG A 83 -0.24 -18.05 -5.80
CA ARG A 83 0.49 -18.78 -4.74
C ARG A 83 -0.12 -18.52 -3.35
N ILE A 84 -0.57 -17.29 -3.07
CA ILE A 84 -1.31 -16.97 -1.85
C ILE A 84 -2.61 -17.78 -1.81
N HIS A 85 -3.40 -17.78 -2.89
CA HIS A 85 -4.66 -18.52 -2.94
C HIS A 85 -4.45 -20.03 -2.77
N ARG A 86 -3.42 -20.59 -3.38
CA ARG A 86 -3.08 -22.01 -3.22
C ARG A 86 -2.71 -22.38 -1.78
N ALA A 87 -2.01 -21.48 -1.08
CA ALA A 87 -1.60 -21.67 0.31
C ALA A 87 -2.75 -21.42 1.30
N PHE A 88 -3.59 -20.44 1.01
CA PHE A 88 -4.69 -19.94 1.85
C PHE A 88 -5.97 -19.81 1.01
N PRO A 89 -6.67 -20.92 0.73
CA PRO A 89 -7.82 -20.93 -0.20
C PRO A 89 -9.02 -20.12 0.28
N ASP A 90 -9.10 -19.77 1.56
CA ASP A 90 -10.16 -18.93 2.14
C ASP A 90 -9.78 -17.41 2.17
N CYS A 91 -8.60 -17.04 1.67
CA CYS A 91 -8.15 -15.66 1.57
C CYS A 91 -9.11 -14.86 0.68
N LYS A 92 -9.53 -13.68 1.16
CA LYS A 92 -10.44 -12.79 0.43
C LYS A 92 -9.66 -11.67 -0.25
N TYR A 93 -10.16 -11.21 -1.40
CA TYR A 93 -9.52 -10.22 -2.24
C TYR A 93 -10.42 -9.00 -2.40
N ILE A 94 -9.89 -7.81 -2.12
CA ILE A 94 -10.58 -6.54 -2.22
C ILE A 94 -9.80 -5.66 -3.19
N ALA A 95 -10.44 -5.22 -4.27
CA ALA A 95 -9.73 -4.55 -5.34
C ALA A 95 -10.67 -3.73 -6.24
N PRO A 96 -10.13 -2.78 -7.05
CA PRO A 96 -10.90 -2.13 -8.11
C PRO A 96 -11.31 -3.11 -9.20
N SER A 97 -12.28 -2.71 -10.01
CA SER A 97 -12.95 -3.54 -11.03
C SER A 97 -11.98 -4.26 -11.97
N GLU A 98 -10.94 -3.57 -12.44
CA GLU A 98 -9.96 -4.12 -13.39
C GLU A 98 -9.11 -5.22 -12.74
N SER A 99 -8.72 -5.03 -11.47
CA SER A 99 -8.01 -6.07 -10.71
C SER A 99 -8.93 -7.26 -10.45
N ILE A 100 -10.20 -7.03 -10.08
CA ILE A 100 -11.20 -8.10 -9.88
C ILE A 100 -11.41 -8.90 -11.17
N ALA A 101 -11.53 -8.23 -12.32
CA ALA A 101 -11.65 -8.91 -13.62
C ALA A 101 -10.41 -9.78 -13.89
N ASN A 102 -9.21 -9.23 -13.67
CA ASN A 102 -7.94 -9.94 -13.84
C ASN A 102 -7.84 -11.17 -12.92
N LEU A 103 -8.20 -11.04 -11.62
CA LEU A 103 -8.22 -12.16 -10.68
C LEU A 103 -9.19 -13.26 -11.11
N ARG A 104 -10.40 -12.90 -11.56
CA ARG A 104 -11.41 -13.84 -12.04
C ARG A 104 -10.96 -14.61 -13.27
N GLU A 105 -10.32 -13.91 -14.23
CA GLU A 105 -9.77 -14.52 -15.44
C GLU A 105 -8.65 -15.52 -15.12
N ASN A 106 -7.92 -15.31 -14.02
CA ASN A 106 -6.88 -16.21 -13.53
C ASN A 106 -7.36 -17.21 -12.45
N GLY A 107 -8.67 -17.44 -12.38
CA GLY A 107 -9.26 -18.57 -11.66
C GLY A 107 -9.48 -18.38 -10.16
N ILE A 108 -9.37 -17.16 -9.63
CA ILE A 108 -9.76 -16.88 -8.24
C ILE A 108 -11.29 -16.93 -8.14
N PRO A 109 -11.85 -17.74 -7.21
CA PRO A 109 -13.29 -17.92 -7.06
C PRO A 109 -14.04 -16.61 -6.78
N GLY A 110 -15.17 -16.40 -7.45
CA GLY A 110 -15.93 -15.14 -7.38
C GLY A 110 -16.43 -14.81 -5.97
N GLU A 111 -16.71 -15.81 -5.13
CA GLU A 111 -17.13 -15.65 -3.74
C GLU A 111 -16.04 -15.09 -2.81
N LEU A 112 -14.78 -15.11 -3.25
CA LEU A 112 -13.64 -14.53 -2.53
C LEU A 112 -13.32 -13.10 -2.98
N LEU A 113 -13.96 -12.64 -4.07
CA LEU A 113 -13.68 -11.36 -4.71
C LEU A 113 -14.67 -10.30 -4.25
N THR A 114 -14.18 -9.16 -3.80
CA THR A 114 -14.96 -7.97 -3.46
C THR A 114 -14.46 -6.80 -4.30
N GLU A 115 -15.30 -6.37 -5.24
CA GLU A 115 -15.05 -5.17 -6.04
C GLU A 115 -15.38 -3.93 -5.21
N VAL A 116 -14.49 -2.94 -5.27
CA VAL A 116 -14.65 -1.67 -4.55
C VAL A 116 -14.28 -0.47 -5.42
N THR A 117 -14.82 0.68 -5.05
CA THR A 117 -14.46 1.98 -5.59
C THR A 117 -14.31 3.00 -4.46
N ALA A 118 -13.77 4.19 -4.76
CA ALA A 118 -13.64 5.24 -3.75
C ALA A 118 -15.02 5.64 -3.16
N GLY A 119 -15.07 5.79 -1.84
CA GLY A 119 -16.27 6.00 -1.05
C GLY A 119 -16.82 4.74 -0.39
N ASP A 120 -16.38 3.55 -0.80
CA ASP A 120 -16.81 2.29 -0.18
C ASP A 120 -16.13 2.08 1.18
N THR A 121 -16.82 1.32 2.04
CA THR A 121 -16.27 0.86 3.33
C THR A 121 -16.39 -0.66 3.42
N GLN A 122 -15.30 -1.33 3.77
CA GLN A 122 -15.23 -2.77 3.97
C GLN A 122 -14.94 -3.10 5.43
N HIS A 123 -15.65 -4.08 5.97
CA HIS A 123 -15.42 -4.59 7.33
C HIS A 123 -14.69 -5.94 7.25
N LEU A 124 -13.44 -5.96 7.71
CA LEU A 124 -12.51 -7.08 7.62
C LEU A 124 -12.28 -7.64 9.03
N ILE A 125 -13.05 -8.63 9.45
CA ILE A 125 -12.99 -9.20 10.81
C ILE A 125 -12.99 -8.09 11.90
N ASP A 126 -11.82 -7.56 12.26
CA ASP A 126 -11.62 -6.54 13.29
C ASP A 126 -10.99 -5.24 12.74
N VAL A 127 -10.86 -5.11 11.41
CA VAL A 127 -10.32 -3.93 10.72
C VAL A 127 -11.38 -3.33 9.81
N THR A 128 -11.46 -2.00 9.77
CA THR A 128 -12.29 -1.29 8.80
C THR A 128 -11.40 -0.65 7.74
N ALA A 129 -11.68 -0.91 6.46
CA ALA A 129 -11.01 -0.32 5.32
C ALA A 129 -11.95 0.64 4.58
N ASN A 130 -11.60 1.93 4.56
CA ASN A 130 -12.29 2.95 3.78
C ASN A 130 -11.52 3.20 2.49
N VAL A 131 -12.22 3.14 1.38
CA VAL A 131 -11.62 3.25 0.04
C VAL A 131 -11.62 4.70 -0.41
N VAL A 132 -10.48 5.18 -0.88
CA VAL A 132 -10.29 6.57 -1.35
C VAL A 132 -9.60 6.57 -2.72
N TRP A 133 -9.67 7.67 -3.45
CA TRP A 133 -8.90 7.81 -4.68
C TRP A 133 -7.40 8.03 -4.38
N ALA A 134 -6.54 7.38 -5.17
CA ALA A 134 -5.12 7.71 -5.30
C ALA A 134 -4.89 8.63 -6.52
N LYS A 135 -5.63 8.40 -7.62
CA LYS A 135 -5.70 9.29 -8.78
C LYS A 135 -7.15 9.60 -9.08
N PRO A 136 -7.53 10.86 -9.36
CA PRO A 136 -8.85 11.18 -9.85
C PRO A 136 -9.13 10.43 -11.17
N PRO A 137 -10.35 9.91 -11.38
CA PRO A 137 -10.69 9.19 -12.61
C PRO A 137 -10.52 10.02 -13.89
N GLU A 138 -10.73 11.34 -13.80
CA GLU A 138 -10.54 12.31 -14.89
C GLU A 138 -9.10 12.80 -15.07
N GLY A 139 -8.19 12.40 -14.17
CA GLY A 139 -6.86 12.98 -14.08
C GLY A 139 -6.91 14.40 -13.49
N ASP A 140 -6.00 15.26 -13.95
CA ASP A 140 -6.00 16.69 -13.62
C ASP A 140 -5.78 17.50 -14.89
N PRO A 141 -6.86 17.87 -15.62
CA PRO A 141 -6.75 18.62 -16.86
C PRO A 141 -6.09 20.00 -16.70
N ASP A 142 -6.27 20.66 -15.54
CA ASP A 142 -5.68 21.98 -15.28
C ASP A 142 -4.16 21.90 -15.11
N ALA A 143 -3.66 20.79 -14.56
CA ALA A 143 -2.23 20.47 -14.51
C ALA A 143 -1.71 19.75 -15.78
N GLY A 144 -2.58 19.48 -16.76
CA GLY A 144 -2.24 18.75 -17.97
C GLY A 144 -2.03 17.25 -17.76
N ILE A 145 -2.52 16.70 -16.66
CA ILE A 145 -2.42 15.27 -16.33
C ILE A 145 -3.66 14.53 -16.88
N LYS A 146 -3.41 13.54 -17.70
CA LYS A 146 -4.47 12.74 -18.34
C LYS A 146 -5.15 11.80 -17.35
N PRO A 147 -6.39 11.34 -17.66
CA PRO A 147 -7.02 10.24 -16.93
C PRO A 147 -6.08 9.03 -16.83
N PRO A 148 -6.06 8.34 -15.68
CA PRO A 148 -5.31 7.10 -15.53
C PRO A 148 -5.91 6.00 -16.42
N ASP A 149 -5.10 5.03 -16.80
CA ASP A 149 -5.49 3.89 -17.63
C ASP A 149 -6.36 2.86 -16.89
N VAL A 150 -6.25 2.79 -15.57
CA VAL A 150 -7.04 1.95 -14.66
C VAL A 150 -7.42 2.75 -13.41
N GLN A 151 -8.37 2.26 -12.62
CA GLN A 151 -8.68 2.86 -11.33
C GLN A 151 -7.50 2.73 -10.36
N HIS A 152 -7.07 3.85 -9.76
CA HIS A 152 -6.07 3.89 -8.70
C HIS A 152 -6.72 4.24 -7.38
N LEU A 153 -6.70 3.30 -6.44
CA LEU A 153 -7.29 3.44 -5.11
C LEU A 153 -6.21 3.54 -4.03
N GLY A 154 -6.53 4.28 -2.97
CA GLY A 154 -5.88 4.23 -1.69
C GLY A 154 -6.82 3.68 -0.63
N TYR A 155 -6.32 3.41 0.56
CA TYR A 155 -7.12 2.83 1.64
C TYR A 155 -6.78 3.49 2.98
N VAL A 156 -7.81 3.83 3.76
CA VAL A 156 -7.64 4.19 5.17
C VAL A 156 -8.12 3.05 6.03
N LEU A 157 -7.18 2.38 6.71
CA LEU A 157 -7.41 1.19 7.50
C LEU A 157 -7.40 1.53 9.00
N LYS A 158 -8.45 1.13 9.72
CA LYS A 158 -8.61 1.37 11.16
C LYS A 158 -8.34 0.10 11.96
N PHE A 159 -7.29 0.14 12.77
CA PHE A 159 -6.88 -0.90 13.73
C PHE A 159 -7.16 -0.40 15.17
N GLY A 160 -8.44 -0.35 15.53
CA GLY A 160 -8.84 0.34 16.77
C GLY A 160 -8.61 1.85 16.66
N SER A 161 -7.71 2.43 17.47
CA SER A 161 -7.34 3.85 17.39
C SER A 161 -6.15 4.13 16.48
N ALA A 162 -5.37 3.13 16.07
CA ALA A 162 -4.34 3.31 15.06
C ALA A 162 -4.99 3.36 13.67
N ILE A 163 -4.77 4.44 12.95
CA ILE A 163 -5.37 4.67 11.64
C ILE A 163 -4.27 4.88 10.61
N LEU A 164 -4.20 3.93 9.65
CA LEU A 164 -3.18 3.88 8.62
C LEU A 164 -3.76 4.25 7.26
N TRP A 165 -3.17 5.23 6.59
CA TRP A 165 -3.45 5.51 5.19
C TRP A 165 -2.40 4.85 4.28
N VAL A 166 -2.86 4.15 3.24
CA VAL A 166 -2.03 3.62 2.15
C VAL A 166 -2.40 4.35 0.87
N SER A 167 -1.44 5.05 0.29
CA SER A 167 -1.70 5.91 -0.87
C SER A 167 -2.01 5.14 -2.15
N GLY A 168 -1.59 3.88 -2.29
CA GLY A 168 -1.42 3.27 -3.61
C GLY A 168 -0.39 4.07 -4.42
N ASP A 169 -0.64 4.22 -5.71
CA ASP A 169 0.14 5.06 -6.61
C ASP A 169 -0.59 6.38 -6.87
N PRO A 170 -0.33 7.41 -6.05
CA PRO A 170 -1.05 8.68 -6.13
C PRO A 170 -0.63 9.48 -7.36
N ILE A 171 -1.52 10.36 -7.82
CA ILE A 171 -1.21 11.34 -8.86
C ILE A 171 -0.04 12.24 -8.42
N ASN A 172 0.78 12.68 -9.35
CA ASN A 172 2.02 13.41 -9.05
C ASN A 172 1.80 14.72 -8.25
N ASN A 173 0.72 15.46 -8.53
CA ASN A 173 0.32 16.64 -7.78
C ASN A 173 -0.70 16.33 -6.68
N PHE A 174 -0.56 15.21 -5.99
CA PHE A 174 -1.52 14.73 -4.99
C PHE A 174 -1.78 15.74 -3.87
N ALA A 175 -0.77 16.52 -3.49
CA ALA A 175 -0.92 17.58 -2.51
C ALA A 175 -1.94 18.66 -2.94
N ASP A 176 -2.18 18.85 -4.23
CA ASP A 176 -3.13 19.83 -4.77
C ASP A 176 -4.55 19.26 -4.93
N GLN A 177 -4.76 17.97 -4.65
CA GLN A 177 -6.05 17.29 -4.79
C GLN A 177 -6.92 17.45 -3.54
N ASP A 178 -7.41 18.67 -3.30
CA ASP A 178 -8.12 19.05 -2.06
C ASP A 178 -9.35 18.18 -1.75
N GLU A 179 -10.11 17.72 -2.76
CA GLU A 179 -11.27 16.85 -2.57
C GLU A 179 -10.85 15.46 -2.06
N ILE A 180 -9.78 14.89 -2.62
CA ILE A 180 -9.25 13.60 -2.20
C ILE A 180 -8.66 13.72 -0.78
N LEU A 181 -7.86 14.75 -0.54
CA LEU A 181 -7.27 15.01 0.78
C LEU A 181 -8.34 15.21 1.85
N THR A 182 -9.42 15.93 1.55
CA THR A 182 -10.55 16.10 2.45
C THR A 182 -11.19 14.76 2.80
N THR A 183 -11.42 13.90 1.80
CA THR A 183 -12.00 12.57 2.01
C THR A 183 -11.12 11.72 2.93
N ILE A 184 -9.80 11.75 2.75
CA ILE A 184 -8.84 11.03 3.60
C ILE A 184 -8.83 11.61 5.01
N SER A 185 -8.78 12.94 5.15
CA SER A 185 -8.74 13.65 6.44
C SER A 185 -9.97 13.39 7.32
N MET A 186 -11.14 13.13 6.73
CA MET A 186 -12.36 12.75 7.47
C MET A 186 -12.18 11.47 8.30
N HIS A 187 -11.19 10.66 7.99
CA HIS A 187 -10.87 9.42 8.72
C HIS A 187 -9.78 9.60 9.76
N ASP A 188 -9.12 10.78 9.84
CA ASP A 188 -8.10 11.16 10.81
C ASP A 188 -6.91 10.17 10.87
N PRO A 189 -6.19 9.92 9.76
CA PRO A 189 -5.07 8.97 9.76
C PRO A 189 -3.87 9.50 10.55
N ASP A 190 -3.25 8.63 11.36
CA ASP A 190 -2.04 8.96 12.14
C ASP A 190 -0.77 8.73 11.33
N ILE A 191 -0.78 7.70 10.48
CA ILE A 191 0.38 7.22 9.74
C ILE A 191 0.01 7.04 8.26
N GLY A 192 0.92 7.43 7.37
CA GLY A 192 0.76 7.24 5.93
C GLY A 192 1.88 6.39 5.34
N ILE A 193 1.50 5.43 4.48
CA ILE A 193 2.41 4.77 3.55
C ILE A 193 2.21 5.47 2.20
N ILE A 194 3.25 6.15 1.71
CA ILE A 194 3.14 6.96 0.49
C ILE A 194 4.12 6.50 -0.58
N THR A 195 3.60 6.23 -1.78
CA THR A 195 4.41 6.09 -2.99
C THR A 195 4.93 7.46 -3.39
N THR A 196 6.26 7.58 -3.52
CA THR A 196 6.96 8.82 -3.88
C THR A 196 8.26 8.48 -4.60
N HIS A 197 8.78 9.41 -5.40
CA HIS A 197 10.05 9.24 -6.10
C HIS A 197 10.75 10.59 -6.28
N PRO A 198 12.09 10.68 -6.18
CA PRO A 198 12.80 11.97 -6.29
C PRO A 198 12.74 12.61 -7.67
N SER A 199 12.48 11.84 -8.73
CA SER A 199 12.57 12.31 -10.11
C SER A 199 11.58 11.71 -11.12
N GLU A 200 10.80 10.70 -10.75
CA GLU A 200 9.75 10.16 -11.63
C GLU A 200 8.47 10.98 -11.49
N GLY A 201 8.08 11.67 -12.56
CA GLY A 201 6.92 12.55 -12.57
C GLY A 201 5.56 11.84 -12.58
N GLU A 202 5.53 10.52 -12.43
CA GLU A 202 4.30 9.74 -12.26
C GLU A 202 3.76 9.86 -10.82
N PHE A 203 4.65 10.02 -9.84
CA PHE A 203 4.34 10.09 -8.42
C PHE A 203 4.68 11.47 -7.83
N PRO A 204 4.17 11.82 -6.65
CA PRO A 204 4.63 12.99 -5.93
C PRO A 204 6.15 12.92 -5.71
N PHE A 205 6.83 14.03 -5.96
CA PHE A 205 8.21 14.19 -5.50
C PHE A 205 8.24 14.31 -3.97
N PHE A 206 9.40 14.17 -3.34
CA PHE A 206 9.53 14.26 -1.89
C PHE A 206 8.91 15.53 -1.28
N PRO A 207 9.06 16.74 -1.85
CA PRO A 207 8.34 17.91 -1.35
C PRO A 207 6.81 17.76 -1.38
N GLY A 208 6.25 17.17 -2.44
CA GLY A 208 4.81 16.92 -2.53
C GLY A 208 4.34 15.87 -1.52
N ALA A 209 5.16 14.85 -1.22
CA ALA A 209 4.87 13.89 -0.16
C ALA A 209 4.87 14.55 1.23
N VAL A 210 5.82 15.45 1.49
CA VAL A 210 5.87 16.26 2.73
C VAL A 210 4.63 17.13 2.85
N GLU A 211 4.25 17.86 1.81
CA GLU A 211 3.07 18.71 1.81
C GLU A 211 1.79 17.90 2.03
N THR A 212 1.64 16.75 1.37
CA THR A 212 0.54 15.81 1.60
C THR A 212 0.46 15.39 3.07
N ALA A 213 1.59 15.05 3.67
CA ALA A 213 1.65 14.63 5.06
C ALA A 213 1.19 15.73 6.03
N PHE A 214 1.57 16.99 5.77
CA PHE A 214 1.09 18.14 6.55
C PHE A 214 -0.41 18.38 6.36
N LYS A 215 -0.91 18.36 5.13
CA LYS A 215 -2.33 18.57 4.83
C LYS A 215 -3.22 17.49 5.44
N LEU A 216 -2.76 16.25 5.53
CA LEU A 216 -3.45 15.14 6.17
C LEU A 216 -3.26 15.08 7.70
N GLY A 217 -2.37 15.89 8.28
CA GLY A 217 -2.08 15.85 9.71
C GLY A 217 -1.39 14.58 10.16
N LEU A 218 -0.67 13.89 9.27
CA LEU A 218 0.04 12.66 9.60
C LEU A 218 1.13 12.91 10.64
N ARG A 219 1.29 11.97 11.57
CA ARG A 219 2.39 11.99 12.56
C ARG A 219 3.62 11.25 12.05
N VAL A 220 3.40 10.18 11.27
CA VAL A 220 4.46 9.33 10.71
C VAL A 220 4.19 9.08 9.24
N VAL A 221 5.25 9.09 8.43
CA VAL A 221 5.18 8.80 6.99
C VAL A 221 6.23 7.78 6.60
N ILE A 222 5.78 6.70 5.95
CA ILE A 222 6.63 5.62 5.44
C ILE A 222 6.70 5.75 3.92
N PRO A 223 7.90 5.90 3.32
CA PRO A 223 8.05 5.87 1.87
C PRO A 223 7.86 4.46 1.32
N ALA A 224 7.23 4.35 0.16
CA ALA A 224 7.02 3.11 -0.57
C ALA A 224 7.52 3.21 -2.02
N HIS A 225 7.41 2.12 -2.77
CA HIS A 225 7.72 1.99 -4.20
C HIS A 225 9.22 2.06 -4.54
N TYR A 226 10.07 1.55 -3.66
CA TYR A 226 11.52 1.42 -3.86
C TYR A 226 12.03 0.08 -3.32
N GLN A 227 13.34 -0.18 -3.37
CA GLN A 227 13.97 -1.44 -2.94
C GLN A 227 13.45 -2.69 -3.70
N CYS A 228 13.03 -2.52 -4.96
CA CYS A 228 12.59 -3.61 -5.81
C CYS A 228 13.28 -3.57 -7.17
N PHE A 229 13.01 -2.54 -7.97
CA PHE A 229 13.57 -2.39 -9.31
C PHE A 229 14.86 -1.58 -9.32
N THR A 230 15.87 -2.03 -10.07
CA THR A 230 17.15 -1.32 -10.19
C THR A 230 17.01 0.09 -10.75
N LYS A 231 16.05 0.31 -11.68
CA LYS A 231 15.82 1.59 -12.34
C LYS A 231 14.91 2.55 -11.56
N ARG A 232 14.12 2.02 -10.62
CA ARG A 232 13.16 2.80 -9.82
C ARG A 232 13.54 2.77 -8.34
N ASN A 233 14.84 2.85 -8.05
CA ASN A 233 15.34 2.87 -6.69
C ASN A 233 15.94 4.23 -6.35
N TYR A 234 15.82 4.60 -5.10
CA TYR A 234 16.41 5.82 -4.58
C TYR A 234 17.00 5.59 -3.18
N ASP A 235 17.85 6.50 -2.73
CA ASP A 235 18.34 6.52 -1.37
C ASP A 235 17.26 7.13 -0.45
N PRO A 236 16.68 6.36 0.48
CA PRO A 236 15.64 6.85 1.36
C PRO A 236 16.12 7.96 2.33
N SER A 237 17.42 8.19 2.48
CA SER A 237 17.94 9.32 3.25
C SER A 237 17.54 10.66 2.62
N GLU A 238 17.39 10.74 1.31
CA GLU A 238 16.92 11.94 0.61
C GLU A 238 15.44 12.24 0.97
N PHE A 239 14.62 11.21 1.14
CA PHE A 239 13.26 11.37 1.64
C PHE A 239 13.25 11.93 3.08
N VAL A 240 14.09 11.38 3.96
CA VAL A 240 14.20 11.84 5.35
C VAL A 240 14.61 13.33 5.42
N ILE A 241 15.58 13.74 4.61
CA ILE A 241 16.08 15.13 4.57
C ILE A 241 15.00 16.13 4.09
N ALA A 242 14.03 15.67 3.30
CA ALA A 242 12.95 16.52 2.81
C ALA A 242 11.98 16.97 3.91
N PHE A 243 11.90 16.25 5.04
CA PHE A 243 11.02 16.58 6.16
C PHE A 243 11.68 17.58 7.13
N PRO A 244 10.95 18.62 7.56
CA PRO A 244 11.46 19.53 8.59
C PRO A 244 11.46 18.86 9.97
N GLU A 245 12.34 19.32 10.88
CA GLU A 245 12.53 18.73 12.22
C GLU A 245 11.26 18.75 13.08
N ASP A 246 10.40 19.75 12.90
CA ASP A 246 9.13 19.94 13.63
C ASP A 246 7.89 19.40 12.86
N GLY A 247 8.12 18.64 11.79
CA GLY A 247 7.08 18.08 10.93
C GLY A 247 6.72 16.62 11.24
N PRO A 248 5.94 16.00 10.34
CA PRO A 248 5.70 14.56 10.37
C PRO A 248 7.02 13.77 10.38
N PHE A 249 7.07 12.70 11.16
CA PHE A 249 8.28 11.88 11.27
C PHE A 249 8.43 10.95 10.04
N PRO A 250 9.48 11.08 9.23
CA PRO A 250 9.76 10.17 8.12
C PRO A 250 10.36 8.86 8.66
N LEU A 251 9.61 7.77 8.57
CA LEU A 251 10.01 6.47 9.06
C LEU A 251 10.44 5.56 7.89
N VAL A 252 11.73 5.35 7.75
CA VAL A 252 12.28 4.43 6.76
C VAL A 252 12.39 3.02 7.37
N LEU A 253 11.61 2.09 6.83
CA LEU A 253 11.71 0.69 7.22
C LEU A 253 12.89 0.01 6.49
N PRO A 254 13.72 -0.79 7.18
CA PRO A 254 14.63 -1.66 6.49
C PRO A 254 13.89 -2.66 5.59
N TYR A 255 14.48 -2.99 4.45
CA TYR A 255 13.92 -4.00 3.54
C TYR A 255 13.61 -5.31 4.28
N ASN A 256 12.44 -5.88 4.03
CA ASN A 256 11.96 -7.12 4.62
C ASN A 256 11.98 -7.12 6.17
N SER A 257 11.49 -6.05 6.77
CA SER A 257 11.42 -5.89 8.22
C SER A 257 10.05 -5.41 8.71
N ALA A 258 9.81 -5.56 9.99
CA ALA A 258 8.54 -5.20 10.64
C ALA A 258 8.72 -4.25 11.81
N ILE A 259 7.67 -3.47 12.06
CA ILE A 259 7.48 -2.65 13.26
C ILE A 259 6.09 -2.87 13.84
N VAL A 260 5.87 -2.39 15.06
CA VAL A 260 4.55 -2.21 15.67
C VAL A 260 4.32 -0.71 15.84
N TYR A 261 3.21 -0.19 15.36
CA TYR A 261 2.83 1.22 15.46
C TYR A 261 1.54 1.37 16.29
N PRO A 262 1.39 2.39 17.16
CA PRO A 262 2.36 3.43 17.52
C PRO A 262 3.65 2.89 18.15
N ILE A 263 4.74 3.64 17.93
CA ILE A 263 6.09 3.29 18.41
C ILE A 263 6.24 3.73 19.87
#